data_cef306feb058ac87cf43d3707ef0a68d
#
_entry.id   cef306feb058ac87cf43d3707ef0a68d
#
_cell.length_a   1.000
_cell.length_b   1.000
_cell.length_c   1.000
_cell.angle_alpha   90.00
_cell.angle_beta   90.00
_cell.angle_gamma   90.00
#
_symmetry.space_group_name_H-M   'P 1'
#
loop_
_entity.id
_entity.type
_entity.pdbx_description
1 polymer ?
#
loop_
_entity_poly.entity_id
_entity_poly.type
_entity_poly.pdbx_seq_one_letter_code
_entity_poly.pdbx_strand_id
1 'polypeptide(L)'
;MKNDDIKKGKAEEKKEEKKKKLLDASFKLFTKKGIKNTSVQEITDDAGTAKGTFYLYFKDKYEIQNELIIRKSKQLFNNAIKKMEKQNIDNFQDGLIFIIDYVINELNKNRLLLRFISKNLSWALYNEKVSKIVDDNALGIHELFINKVKEENIKLKNPNVTLYMIIELVSSTCFNSIINKEPVSIEEYKPYLYDAIKKLLNE
;
A
#
# COMPACT_ATOMS: atom_id res chain seq x y z
N MET A 1 29.58 27.14 8.64
CA MET A 1 29.24 25.84 8.03
C MET A 1 28.46 24.92 8.99
N LYS A 2 28.97 24.45 10.15
CA LYS A 2 28.20 23.54 11.04
C LYS A 2 26.87 24.07 11.59
N ASN A 3 26.71 25.37 11.83
CA ASN A 3 25.47 25.95 12.38
C ASN A 3 24.35 26.09 11.35
N ASP A 4 24.63 26.21 10.06
CA ASP A 4 23.65 26.32 9.00
C ASP A 4 23.10 24.94 8.61
N ASP A 5 23.92 23.89 8.69
CA ASP A 5 23.48 22.51 8.44
C ASP A 5 22.54 22.02 9.56
N ILE A 6 22.81 22.40 10.82
CA ILE A 6 21.94 22.07 11.97
C ILE A 6 20.58 22.80 11.86
N LYS A 7 20.57 24.07 11.41
CA LYS A 7 19.33 24.83 11.22
C LYS A 7 18.51 24.29 10.05
N LYS A 8 19.15 23.88 8.96
CA LYS A 8 18.50 23.22 7.83
C LYS A 8 17.86 21.89 8.23
N GLY A 9 18.58 21.04 8.97
CA GLY A 9 18.04 19.78 9.48
C GLY A 9 16.79 19.96 10.35
N LYS A 10 16.82 20.90 11.30
CA LYS A 10 15.65 21.20 12.15
C LYS A 10 14.46 21.79 11.38
N ALA A 11 14.70 22.53 10.31
CA ALA A 11 13.63 23.06 9.47
C ALA A 11 12.97 21.94 8.65
N GLU A 12 13.75 21.01 8.12
CA GLU A 12 13.29 19.82 7.40
C GLU A 12 12.49 18.89 8.33
N GLU A 13 12.99 18.60 9.52
CA GLU A 13 12.25 17.80 10.53
C GLU A 13 10.89 18.42 10.86
N LYS A 14 10.82 19.72 11.10
CA LYS A 14 9.54 20.42 11.36
C LYS A 14 8.58 20.38 10.15
N LYS A 15 9.13 20.38 8.95
CA LYS A 15 8.35 20.26 7.71
C LYS A 15 7.74 18.87 7.60
N GLU A 16 8.54 17.82 7.80
CA GLU A 16 8.05 16.44 7.79
C GLU A 16 7.04 16.18 8.92
N GLU A 17 7.25 16.73 10.11
CA GLU A 17 6.29 16.61 11.22
C GLU A 17 4.92 17.22 10.85
N LYS A 18 4.89 18.41 10.25
CA LYS A 18 3.65 19.06 9.79
C LYS A 18 2.96 18.25 8.71
N LYS A 19 3.72 17.74 7.73
CA LYS A 19 3.19 16.87 6.67
C LYS A 19 2.59 15.60 7.26
N LYS A 20 3.26 14.98 8.23
CA LYS A 20 2.77 13.80 8.93
C LYS A 20 1.44 14.07 9.66
N LYS A 21 1.33 15.19 10.39
CA LYS A 21 0.08 15.59 11.07
C LYS A 21 -1.09 15.72 10.08
N LEU A 22 -0.85 16.33 8.92
CA LEU A 22 -1.86 16.43 7.87
C LEU A 22 -2.27 15.06 7.31
N LEU A 23 -1.31 14.16 7.08
CA LEU A 23 -1.59 12.80 6.64
C LEU A 23 -2.41 12.01 7.67
N ASP A 24 -2.04 12.07 8.94
CA ASP A 24 -2.73 11.35 10.03
C ASP A 24 -4.18 11.86 10.21
N ALA A 25 -4.37 13.18 10.23
CA ALA A 25 -5.69 13.81 10.28
C ALA A 25 -6.56 13.44 9.07
N SER A 26 -5.98 13.47 7.87
CA SER A 26 -6.68 13.10 6.64
C SER A 26 -7.10 11.63 6.65
N PHE A 27 -6.21 10.72 7.04
CA PHE A 27 -6.54 9.29 7.12
C PHE A 27 -7.70 9.04 8.09
N LYS A 28 -7.65 9.63 9.28
CA LYS A 28 -8.71 9.56 10.30
C LYS A 28 -10.06 10.04 9.75
N LEU A 29 -10.08 11.21 9.12
CA LEU A 29 -11.31 11.81 8.59
C LEU A 29 -11.84 11.04 7.37
N PHE A 30 -10.98 10.65 6.44
CA PHE A 30 -11.38 9.91 5.24
C PHE A 30 -11.94 8.53 5.57
N THR A 31 -11.37 7.84 6.56
CA THR A 31 -11.87 6.53 6.99
C THR A 31 -13.17 6.64 7.80
N LYS A 32 -13.40 7.77 8.51
CA LYS A 32 -14.59 7.99 9.32
C LYS A 32 -15.83 8.40 8.49
N LYS A 33 -15.68 9.33 7.55
CA LYS A 33 -16.82 9.92 6.82
C LYS A 33 -16.65 10.02 5.30
N GLY A 34 -15.55 9.50 4.79
CA GLY A 34 -15.22 9.50 3.37
C GLY A 34 -14.62 10.81 2.89
N ILE A 35 -13.85 10.75 1.80
CA ILE A 35 -13.17 11.92 1.23
C ILE A 35 -14.14 12.99 0.72
N LYS A 36 -15.29 12.58 0.15
CA LYS A 36 -16.28 13.55 -0.38
C LYS A 36 -16.80 14.47 0.73
N ASN A 37 -17.03 13.92 1.90
CA ASN A 37 -17.57 14.62 3.07
C ASN A 37 -16.51 15.25 3.97
N THR A 38 -15.24 15.29 3.55
CA THR A 38 -14.14 15.89 4.29
C THR A 38 -13.65 17.15 3.56
N SER A 39 -13.57 18.27 4.27
CA SER A 39 -13.01 19.52 3.76
C SER A 39 -11.55 19.68 4.17
N VAL A 40 -10.80 20.51 3.43
CA VAL A 40 -9.42 20.88 3.79
C VAL A 40 -9.39 21.59 5.14
N GLN A 41 -10.40 22.40 5.45
CA GLN A 41 -10.50 23.09 6.74
C GLN A 41 -10.52 22.09 7.90
N GLU A 42 -11.37 21.07 7.83
CA GLU A 42 -11.44 20.04 8.88
C GLU A 42 -10.13 19.26 9.04
N ILE A 43 -9.43 18.99 7.93
CA ILE A 43 -8.11 18.33 7.97
C ILE A 43 -7.12 19.22 8.72
N THR A 44 -7.07 20.52 8.42
CA THR A 44 -6.13 21.45 9.05
C THR A 44 -6.46 21.71 10.51
N ASP A 45 -7.74 21.77 10.87
CA ASP A 45 -8.20 21.90 12.25
C ASP A 45 -7.82 20.68 13.09
N ASP A 46 -8.07 19.45 12.58
CA ASP A 46 -7.69 18.19 13.27
C ASP A 46 -6.15 18.02 13.36
N ALA A 47 -5.40 18.51 12.36
CA ALA A 47 -3.93 18.50 12.34
C ALA A 47 -3.29 19.60 13.20
N GLY A 48 -4.06 20.58 13.70
CA GLY A 48 -3.54 21.74 14.42
C GLY A 48 -2.63 22.61 13.54
N THR A 49 -2.99 22.82 12.26
CA THR A 49 -2.20 23.60 11.29
C THR A 49 -3.06 24.65 10.58
N ALA A 50 -2.42 25.69 10.06
CA ALA A 50 -3.12 26.67 9.23
C ALA A 50 -3.46 26.09 7.85
N LYS A 51 -4.58 26.52 7.24
CA LYS A 51 -5.00 26.11 5.89
C LYS A 51 -3.93 26.35 4.81
N GLY A 52 -3.19 27.45 4.91
CA GLY A 52 -2.05 27.73 4.03
C GLY A 52 -0.95 26.66 4.11
N THR A 53 -0.75 26.05 5.30
CA THR A 53 0.21 24.96 5.49
C THR A 53 -0.18 23.72 4.69
N PHE A 54 -1.47 23.41 4.55
CA PHE A 54 -1.94 22.30 3.71
C PHE A 54 -1.48 22.48 2.26
N TYR A 55 -1.72 23.67 1.69
CA TYR A 55 -1.40 23.96 0.30
C TYR A 55 0.11 24.07 -0.02
N LEU A 56 0.97 24.12 1.01
CA LEU A 56 2.41 23.98 0.82
C LEU A 56 2.82 22.53 0.49
N TYR A 57 1.99 21.53 0.85
CA TYR A 57 2.29 20.12 0.68
C TYR A 57 1.41 19.42 -0.34
N PHE A 58 0.17 19.84 -0.47
CA PHE A 58 -0.85 19.15 -1.27
C PHE A 58 -1.71 20.15 -2.03
N LYS A 59 -1.91 19.88 -3.31
CA LYS A 59 -2.78 20.67 -4.19
C LYS A 59 -4.24 20.63 -3.73
N ASP A 60 -4.69 19.44 -3.33
CA ASP A 60 -6.06 19.20 -2.88
C ASP A 60 -6.15 17.93 -2.00
N LYS A 61 -7.36 17.62 -1.54
CA LYS A 61 -7.63 16.44 -0.71
C LYS A 61 -7.49 15.10 -1.44
N TYR A 62 -7.48 15.08 -2.74
CA TYR A 62 -7.28 13.87 -3.54
C TYR A 62 -5.79 13.54 -3.66
N GLU A 63 -4.93 14.55 -3.73
CA GLU A 63 -3.49 14.35 -3.72
C GLU A 63 -3.01 13.74 -2.39
N ILE A 64 -3.48 14.27 -1.26
CA ILE A 64 -3.15 13.67 0.06
C ILE A 64 -3.75 12.26 0.21
N GLN A 65 -4.94 11.99 -0.36
CA GLN A 65 -5.50 10.64 -0.41
C GLN A 65 -4.59 9.68 -1.17
N ASN A 66 -4.13 10.09 -2.36
CA ASN A 66 -3.25 9.28 -3.18
C ASN A 66 -1.93 8.96 -2.45
N GLU A 67 -1.31 9.95 -1.82
CA GLU A 67 -0.11 9.72 -1.01
C GLU A 67 -0.38 8.76 0.15
N LEU A 68 -1.51 8.90 0.84
CA LEU A 68 -1.92 7.99 1.91
C LEU A 68 -2.10 6.55 1.44
N ILE A 69 -2.76 6.35 0.29
CA ILE A 69 -2.96 5.02 -0.28
C ILE A 69 -1.60 4.36 -0.54
N ILE A 70 -0.66 5.08 -1.15
CA ILE A 70 0.67 4.56 -1.44
C ILE A 70 1.44 4.25 -0.16
N ARG A 71 1.47 5.17 0.80
CA ARG A 71 2.17 4.95 2.09
C ARG A 71 1.62 3.73 2.83
N LYS A 72 0.30 3.61 2.93
CA LYS A 72 -0.35 2.49 3.62
C LYS A 72 -0.15 1.17 2.89
N SER A 73 -0.23 1.16 1.56
CA SER A 73 0.06 -0.02 0.76
C SER A 73 1.52 -0.46 0.90
N LYS A 74 2.48 0.46 0.75
CA LYS A 74 3.91 0.15 0.96
C LYS A 74 4.18 -0.39 2.36
N GLN A 75 3.64 0.24 3.39
CA GLN A 75 3.81 -0.24 4.77
C GLN A 75 3.29 -1.67 4.94
N LEU A 76 2.12 -1.97 4.37
CA LEU A 76 1.52 -3.31 4.44
C LEU A 76 2.41 -4.36 3.77
N PHE A 77 2.88 -4.09 2.54
CA PHE A 77 3.75 -5.01 1.80
C PHE A 77 5.13 -5.15 2.44
N ASN A 78 5.76 -4.06 2.88
CA ASN A 78 7.06 -4.12 3.56
C ASN A 78 6.97 -4.95 4.85
N ASN A 79 5.87 -4.87 5.59
CA ASN A 79 5.65 -5.71 6.76
C ASN A 79 5.51 -7.19 6.38
N ALA A 80 4.80 -7.49 5.27
CA ALA A 80 4.67 -8.85 4.76
C ALA A 80 6.04 -9.44 4.36
N ILE A 81 6.85 -8.68 3.62
CA ILE A 81 8.19 -9.08 3.18
C ILE A 81 9.09 -9.34 4.39
N LYS A 82 9.16 -8.41 5.35
CA LYS A 82 9.94 -8.59 6.59
C LYS A 82 9.50 -9.80 7.41
N LYS A 83 8.24 -10.18 7.34
CA LYS A 83 7.73 -11.40 8.00
C LYS A 83 8.11 -12.63 7.21
N MET A 84 8.02 -12.59 5.88
CA MET A 84 8.44 -13.68 4.99
C MET A 84 9.94 -14.00 5.15
N GLU A 85 10.80 -12.98 5.20
CA GLU A 85 12.25 -13.13 5.38
C GLU A 85 12.66 -13.88 6.66
N LYS A 86 11.76 -13.93 7.65
CA LYS A 86 11.95 -14.67 8.91
C LYS A 86 11.47 -16.12 8.84
N GLN A 87 10.91 -16.52 7.71
CA GLN A 87 10.44 -17.88 7.46
C GLN A 87 11.45 -18.62 6.57
N ASN A 88 11.61 -19.90 6.77
CA ASN A 88 12.40 -20.76 5.89
C ASN A 88 11.54 -21.13 4.67
N ILE A 89 11.34 -20.20 3.75
CA ILE A 89 10.58 -20.40 2.52
C ILE A 89 11.57 -20.46 1.37
N ASP A 90 11.69 -21.65 0.75
CA ASP A 90 12.76 -21.96 -0.20
C ASP A 90 12.39 -21.61 -1.64
N ASN A 91 11.14 -21.34 -1.97
CA ASN A 91 10.72 -21.08 -3.34
C ASN A 91 9.83 -19.83 -3.46
N PHE A 92 9.86 -19.24 -4.65
CA PHE A 92 9.15 -18.02 -4.99
C PHE A 92 7.64 -18.14 -4.85
N GLN A 93 7.04 -19.25 -5.27
CA GLN A 93 5.59 -19.44 -5.24
C GLN A 93 5.06 -19.37 -3.80
N ASP A 94 5.67 -20.12 -2.88
CA ASP A 94 5.24 -20.15 -1.49
C ASP A 94 5.54 -18.83 -0.79
N GLY A 95 6.64 -18.14 -1.16
CA GLY A 95 6.95 -16.79 -0.70
C GLY A 95 5.88 -15.78 -1.12
N LEU A 96 5.45 -15.83 -2.37
CA LEU A 96 4.39 -14.96 -2.87
C LEU A 96 3.05 -15.24 -2.20
N ILE A 97 2.67 -16.53 -2.04
CA ILE A 97 1.46 -16.91 -1.32
C ILE A 97 1.51 -16.45 0.13
N PHE A 98 2.66 -16.57 0.81
CA PHE A 98 2.83 -16.05 2.16
C PHE A 98 2.58 -14.54 2.25
N ILE A 99 3.16 -13.75 1.34
CA ILE A 99 2.93 -12.30 1.28
C ILE A 99 1.45 -12.00 1.08
N ILE A 100 0.80 -12.68 0.15
CA ILE A 100 -0.63 -12.50 -0.14
C ILE A 100 -1.49 -12.87 1.07
N ASP A 101 -1.23 -14.00 1.71
CA ASP A 101 -1.96 -14.43 2.92
C ASP A 101 -1.79 -13.42 4.06
N TYR A 102 -0.57 -12.95 4.30
CA TYR A 102 -0.30 -11.92 5.30
C TYR A 102 -1.11 -10.65 5.03
N VAL A 103 -1.09 -10.15 3.78
CA VAL A 103 -1.83 -8.97 3.37
C VAL A 103 -3.34 -9.15 3.58
N ILE A 104 -3.89 -10.28 3.15
CA ILE A 104 -5.31 -10.62 3.33
C ILE A 104 -5.68 -10.63 4.82
N ASN A 105 -4.87 -11.27 5.66
CA ASN A 105 -5.11 -11.36 7.10
C ASN A 105 -5.08 -9.99 7.78
N GLU A 106 -4.12 -9.14 7.44
CA GLU A 106 -4.04 -7.79 7.99
C GLU A 106 -5.22 -6.89 7.53
N LEU A 107 -5.64 -7.03 6.27
CA LEU A 107 -6.81 -6.32 5.76
C LEU A 107 -8.13 -6.85 6.35
N ASN A 108 -8.24 -8.13 6.63
CA ASN A 108 -9.38 -8.72 7.33
C ASN A 108 -9.50 -8.20 8.77
N LYS A 109 -8.39 -8.02 9.46
CA LYS A 109 -8.34 -7.41 10.81
C LYS A 109 -8.67 -5.90 10.77
N ASN A 110 -8.25 -5.20 9.71
CA ASN A 110 -8.43 -3.76 9.56
C ASN A 110 -9.31 -3.40 8.36
N ARG A 111 -10.62 -3.56 8.54
CA ARG A 111 -11.62 -3.28 7.49
C ARG A 111 -11.68 -1.82 7.05
N LEU A 112 -11.25 -0.88 7.91
CA LEU A 112 -11.15 0.54 7.53
C LEU A 112 -10.03 0.74 6.52
N LEU A 113 -8.87 0.15 6.76
CA LEU A 113 -7.75 0.15 5.82
C LEU A 113 -8.14 -0.54 4.51
N LEU A 114 -8.77 -1.72 4.57
CA LEU A 114 -9.27 -2.42 3.39
C LEU A 114 -10.16 -1.52 2.53
N ARG A 115 -11.18 -0.89 3.11
CA ARG A 115 -12.09 0.02 2.38
C ARG A 115 -11.37 1.23 1.79
N PHE A 116 -10.32 1.69 2.45
CA PHE A 116 -9.55 2.85 2.03
C PHE A 116 -8.65 2.56 0.83
N ILE A 117 -7.95 1.40 0.80
CA ILE A 117 -6.95 1.10 -0.22
C ILE A 117 -7.46 0.21 -1.37
N SER A 118 -8.50 -0.63 -1.16
CA SER A 118 -8.88 -1.71 -2.08
C SER A 118 -9.10 -1.27 -3.52
N LYS A 119 -9.77 -0.14 -3.74
CA LYS A 119 -10.09 0.36 -5.09
C LYS A 119 -8.89 0.93 -5.85
N ASN A 120 -7.78 1.18 -5.15
CA ASN A 120 -6.62 1.87 -5.72
C ASN A 120 -5.32 1.08 -5.48
N LEU A 121 -5.41 -0.18 -5.05
CA LEU A 121 -4.24 -0.97 -4.69
C LEU A 121 -3.33 -1.20 -5.91
N SER A 122 -3.89 -1.63 -7.04
CA SER A 122 -3.16 -1.84 -8.28
C SER A 122 -2.51 -0.54 -8.76
N TRP A 123 -3.27 0.55 -8.76
CA TRP A 123 -2.75 1.86 -9.14
C TRP A 123 -1.57 2.29 -8.23
N ALA A 124 -1.70 2.08 -6.91
CA ALA A 124 -0.66 2.43 -5.95
C ALA A 124 0.64 1.61 -6.15
N LEU A 125 0.50 0.35 -6.55
CA LEU A 125 1.63 -0.56 -6.76
C LEU A 125 2.32 -0.37 -8.11
N TYR A 126 1.59 0.10 -9.14
CA TYR A 126 2.12 0.32 -10.49
C TYR A 126 2.53 1.76 -10.78
N ASN A 127 2.20 2.73 -9.92
CA ASN A 127 2.54 4.13 -10.16
C ASN A 127 3.94 4.47 -9.66
N GLU A 128 4.96 4.19 -10.48
CA GLU A 128 6.38 4.43 -10.17
C GLU A 128 6.68 5.91 -9.86
N LYS A 129 6.01 6.86 -10.52
CA LYS A 129 6.22 8.29 -10.26
C LYS A 129 5.86 8.68 -8.83
N VAL A 130 4.90 8.00 -8.24
CA VAL A 130 4.41 8.28 -6.90
C VAL A 130 5.16 7.41 -5.87
N SER A 131 5.69 6.27 -6.27
CA SER A 131 6.52 5.42 -5.39
C SER A 131 7.80 6.12 -4.94
N LYS A 132 8.41 6.92 -5.80
CA LYS A 132 9.60 7.74 -5.50
C LYS A 132 9.35 8.86 -4.49
N ILE A 133 8.10 9.31 -4.30
CA ILE A 133 7.75 10.38 -3.35
C ILE A 133 7.83 9.90 -1.89
N VAL A 134 7.79 8.58 -1.65
CA VAL A 134 7.59 8.03 -0.30
C VAL A 134 8.84 7.41 0.31
N ASP A 135 9.73 6.84 -0.51
CA ASP A 135 11.01 6.29 -0.04
C ASP A 135 11.87 5.87 -1.24
N ASP A 136 13.03 6.51 -1.43
CA ASP A 136 13.95 6.22 -2.54
C ASP A 136 14.70 4.89 -2.38
N ASN A 137 14.67 4.26 -1.20
CA ASN A 137 15.54 3.12 -0.86
C ASN A 137 14.83 1.77 -0.75
N ALA A 138 13.49 1.70 -0.81
CA ALA A 138 12.78 0.44 -0.76
C ALA A 138 12.34 0.00 -2.16
N LEU A 139 12.84 -1.15 -2.61
CA LEU A 139 12.35 -1.82 -3.82
C LEU A 139 10.83 -2.00 -3.70
N GLY A 140 10.11 -1.54 -4.72
CA GLY A 140 8.66 -1.77 -4.79
C GLY A 140 8.35 -3.26 -4.97
N ILE A 141 7.15 -3.67 -4.61
CA ILE A 141 6.69 -5.07 -4.82
C ILE A 141 6.84 -5.50 -6.28
N HIS A 142 6.66 -4.59 -7.21
CA HIS A 142 6.86 -4.82 -8.63
C HIS A 142 8.32 -5.21 -8.94
N GLU A 143 9.30 -4.43 -8.48
CA GLU A 143 10.72 -4.72 -8.71
C GLU A 143 11.14 -6.02 -8.02
N LEU A 144 10.67 -6.26 -6.79
CA LEU A 144 10.95 -7.51 -6.08
C LEU A 144 10.40 -8.72 -6.85
N PHE A 145 9.17 -8.63 -7.36
CA PHE A 145 8.58 -9.70 -8.17
C PHE A 145 9.39 -9.96 -9.44
N ILE A 146 9.69 -8.91 -10.22
CA ILE A 146 10.43 -9.02 -11.46
C ILE A 146 11.85 -9.59 -11.24
N ASN A 147 12.54 -9.16 -10.18
CA ASN A 147 13.84 -9.64 -9.83
C ASN A 147 13.81 -11.13 -9.45
N LYS A 148 12.85 -11.55 -8.63
CA LYS A 148 12.68 -12.95 -8.24
C LYS A 148 12.34 -13.86 -9.42
N VAL A 149 11.46 -13.44 -10.31
CA VAL A 149 11.16 -14.17 -11.55
C VAL A 149 12.41 -14.40 -12.38
N LYS A 150 13.31 -13.41 -12.47
CA LYS A 150 14.58 -13.52 -13.18
C LYS A 150 15.59 -14.42 -12.45
N GLU A 151 15.76 -14.23 -11.14
CA GLU A 151 16.70 -14.99 -10.30
C GLU A 151 16.39 -16.49 -10.31
N GLU A 152 15.12 -16.85 -10.20
CA GLU A 152 14.67 -18.25 -10.19
C GLU A 152 14.35 -18.80 -11.58
N ASN A 153 14.62 -18.00 -12.65
CA ASN A 153 14.40 -18.36 -14.04
C ASN A 153 12.97 -18.88 -14.33
N ILE A 154 11.96 -18.22 -13.72
CA ILE A 154 10.56 -18.60 -13.87
C ILE A 154 10.07 -18.16 -15.25
N LYS A 155 9.52 -19.11 -16.00
CA LYS A 155 9.03 -18.87 -17.37
C LYS A 155 7.61 -18.32 -17.32
N LEU A 156 7.48 -17.00 -17.41
CA LEU A 156 6.21 -16.31 -17.58
C LEU A 156 6.18 -15.61 -18.94
N LYS A 157 5.06 -15.70 -19.64
CA LYS A 157 4.88 -15.04 -20.96
C LYS A 157 5.09 -13.52 -20.84
N ASN A 158 4.58 -12.90 -19.80
CA ASN A 158 4.82 -11.50 -19.45
C ASN A 158 4.70 -11.31 -17.93
N PRO A 159 5.82 -11.20 -17.20
CA PRO A 159 5.81 -11.06 -15.75
C PRO A 159 5.02 -9.84 -15.23
N ASN A 160 5.03 -8.73 -15.98
CA ASN A 160 4.28 -7.54 -15.59
C ASN A 160 2.77 -7.79 -15.65
N VAL A 161 2.29 -8.44 -16.70
CA VAL A 161 0.89 -8.80 -16.86
C VAL A 161 0.47 -9.81 -15.81
N THR A 162 1.29 -10.83 -15.55
CA THR A 162 1.01 -11.84 -14.52
C THR A 162 0.89 -11.19 -13.13
N LEU A 163 1.83 -10.32 -12.76
CA LEU A 163 1.75 -9.59 -11.49
C LEU A 163 0.49 -8.71 -11.41
N TYR A 164 0.17 -7.98 -12.49
CA TYR A 164 -1.04 -7.17 -12.55
C TYR A 164 -2.31 -8.01 -12.33
N MET A 165 -2.41 -9.16 -13.03
CA MET A 165 -3.54 -10.09 -12.87
C MET A 165 -3.65 -10.61 -11.44
N ILE A 166 -2.54 -10.98 -10.79
CA ILE A 166 -2.52 -11.42 -9.39
C ILE A 166 -3.03 -10.31 -8.46
N ILE A 167 -2.55 -9.08 -8.62
CA ILE A 167 -2.96 -7.96 -7.78
C ILE A 167 -4.45 -7.67 -7.94
N GLU A 168 -4.96 -7.62 -9.18
CA GLU A 168 -6.38 -7.40 -9.44
C GLU A 168 -7.24 -8.55 -8.90
N LEU A 169 -6.82 -9.79 -9.09
CA LEU A 169 -7.52 -10.95 -8.54
C LEU A 169 -7.62 -10.84 -7.02
N VAL A 170 -6.51 -10.59 -6.31
CA VAL A 170 -6.50 -10.47 -4.85
C VAL A 170 -7.34 -9.28 -4.39
N SER A 171 -7.11 -8.08 -4.95
CA SER A 171 -7.75 -6.85 -4.46
C SER A 171 -9.26 -6.84 -4.68
N SER A 172 -9.72 -7.37 -5.81
CA SER A 172 -11.12 -7.37 -6.21
C SER A 172 -11.93 -8.45 -5.48
N THR A 173 -11.43 -9.69 -5.48
CA THR A 173 -12.19 -10.82 -4.95
C THR A 173 -12.15 -10.90 -3.42
N CYS A 174 -11.01 -10.60 -2.78
CA CYS A 174 -10.91 -10.64 -1.33
C CYS A 174 -11.76 -9.57 -0.65
N PHE A 175 -11.99 -8.41 -1.30
CA PHE A 175 -12.85 -7.38 -0.74
C PHE A 175 -14.26 -7.91 -0.43
N ASN A 176 -14.89 -8.59 -1.39
CA ASN A 176 -16.23 -9.13 -1.22
C ASN A 176 -16.25 -10.26 -0.16
N SER A 177 -15.29 -11.16 -0.20
CA SER A 177 -15.20 -12.26 0.79
C SER A 177 -14.96 -11.76 2.22
N ILE A 178 -14.22 -10.66 2.40
CA ILE A 178 -13.96 -10.05 3.72
C ILE A 178 -15.16 -9.25 4.22
N ILE A 179 -15.75 -8.40 3.35
CA ILE A 179 -16.78 -7.44 3.78
C ILE A 179 -18.17 -8.08 3.80
N ASN A 180 -18.52 -8.77 2.71
CA ASN A 180 -19.86 -9.29 2.48
C ASN A 180 -19.97 -10.79 2.79
N LYS A 181 -18.83 -11.50 2.90
CA LYS A 181 -18.75 -12.96 2.96
C LYS A 181 -19.34 -13.64 1.73
N GLU A 182 -19.18 -13.04 0.58
CA GLU A 182 -19.71 -13.50 -0.70
C GLU A 182 -18.58 -13.71 -1.73
N PRO A 183 -18.65 -14.80 -2.53
CA PRO A 183 -19.63 -15.90 -2.47
C PRO A 183 -19.46 -16.81 -1.25
N VAL A 184 -18.31 -16.76 -0.58
CA VAL A 184 -17.95 -17.48 0.65
C VAL A 184 -17.09 -16.58 1.55
N SER A 185 -16.88 -16.98 2.80
CA SER A 185 -15.99 -16.27 3.72
C SER A 185 -14.55 -16.25 3.21
N ILE A 186 -13.74 -15.30 3.68
CA ILE A 186 -12.35 -15.18 3.22
C ILE A 186 -11.53 -16.44 3.54
N GLU A 187 -11.80 -17.11 4.66
CA GLU A 187 -11.06 -18.32 5.03
C GLU A 187 -11.41 -19.49 4.09
N GLU A 188 -12.66 -19.60 3.66
CA GLU A 188 -13.09 -20.59 2.68
C GLU A 188 -12.59 -20.23 1.26
N TYR A 189 -12.44 -18.93 0.95
CA TYR A 189 -12.01 -18.43 -0.36
C TYR A 189 -10.51 -18.63 -0.61
N LYS A 190 -9.66 -18.45 0.41
CA LYS A 190 -8.19 -18.50 0.30
C LYS A 190 -7.65 -19.70 -0.48
N PRO A 191 -8.08 -20.95 -0.25
CA PRO A 191 -7.56 -22.10 -1.00
C PRO A 191 -7.75 -21.97 -2.52
N TYR A 192 -8.93 -21.53 -2.96
CA TYR A 192 -9.23 -21.33 -4.38
C TYR A 192 -8.38 -20.22 -5.00
N LEU A 193 -8.19 -19.13 -4.25
CA LEU A 193 -7.34 -18.02 -4.66
C LEU A 193 -5.88 -18.46 -4.86
N TYR A 194 -5.34 -19.20 -3.89
CA TYR A 194 -3.95 -19.65 -3.94
C TYR A 194 -3.70 -20.63 -5.08
N ASP A 195 -4.65 -21.55 -5.34
CA ASP A 195 -4.58 -22.45 -6.48
C ASP A 195 -4.61 -21.70 -7.81
N ALA A 196 -5.47 -20.68 -7.93
CA ALA A 196 -5.53 -19.84 -9.12
C ALA A 196 -4.20 -19.08 -9.36
N ILE A 197 -3.61 -18.52 -8.29
CA ILE A 197 -2.34 -17.80 -8.38
C ILE A 197 -1.20 -18.76 -8.77
N LYS A 198 -1.14 -19.96 -8.17
CA LYS A 198 -0.15 -20.98 -8.53
C LYS A 198 -0.25 -21.38 -10.01
N LYS A 199 -1.46 -21.48 -10.57
CA LYS A 199 -1.68 -21.73 -11.98
C LYS A 199 -1.18 -20.59 -12.87
N LEU A 200 -1.40 -19.33 -12.47
CA LEU A 200 -0.86 -18.16 -13.19
C LEU A 200 0.68 -18.09 -13.21
N LEU A 201 1.34 -18.74 -12.27
CA LEU A 201 2.81 -18.78 -12.17
C LEU A 201 3.45 -19.98 -12.88
N ASN A 202 2.65 -20.94 -13.33
CA ASN A 202 3.10 -22.19 -13.96
C ASN A 202 2.76 -22.26 -15.48
N GLU A 203 2.45 -21.10 -16.10
CA GLU A 203 2.18 -21.03 -17.56
C GLU A 203 3.44 -21.31 -18.41
#